data_5183a759cb43969803b7c3f1809932c3
#
_entry.id   5183a759cb43969803b7c3f1809932c3
#
_cell.length_a   1.000
_cell.length_b   1.000
_cell.length_c   1.000
_cell.angle_alpha   90.00
_cell.angle_beta   90.00
_cell.angle_gamma   90.00
#
_symmetry.space_group_name_H-M   'P 1'
#
loop_
_entity.id
_entity.type
_entity.pdbx_description
1 polymer ?
#
loop_
_entity_poly.entity_id
_entity_poly.type
_entity_poly.pdbx_seq_one_letter_code
_entity_poly.pdbx_strand_id
1 'polypeptide(L)'
;MDFKAFTICLNNLKSLLEQLRPNDYVLPIDSLSQATVGEHTRHIIELFQCLIKAYDSNVVDYDKRVRDLMIQTNPLEALHAINDILSKIEKP
;
A
#
# COMPACT_ATOMS: atom_id res chain seq x y z
N MET A 1 -6.63 -19.00 1.33
CA MET A 1 -6.57 -17.94 0.30
C MET A 1 -5.20 -17.98 -0.37
N ASP A 2 -5.16 -17.85 -1.69
CA ASP A 2 -3.91 -17.75 -2.42
C ASP A 2 -3.46 -16.30 -2.48
N PHE A 3 -2.35 -15.97 -1.83
CA PHE A 3 -1.81 -14.63 -1.78
C PHE A 3 -0.82 -14.33 -2.92
N LYS A 4 -0.65 -15.25 -3.87
CA LYS A 4 0.33 -15.07 -4.94
C LYS A 4 0.10 -13.79 -5.75
N ALA A 5 -1.15 -13.52 -6.11
CA ALA A 5 -1.50 -12.31 -6.86
C ALA A 5 -1.22 -11.05 -6.03
N PHE A 6 -1.46 -11.09 -4.73
CA PHE A 6 -1.16 -9.99 -3.81
C PHE A 6 0.35 -9.73 -3.76
N THR A 7 1.15 -10.79 -3.66
CA THR A 7 2.61 -10.70 -3.63
C THR A 7 3.14 -10.04 -4.91
N ILE A 8 2.63 -10.45 -6.07
CA ILE A 8 3.02 -9.86 -7.36
C ILE A 8 2.68 -8.36 -7.40
N CYS A 9 1.46 -8.01 -7.01
CA CYS A 9 1.01 -6.62 -7.00
C CYS A 9 1.87 -5.75 -6.08
N LEU A 10 2.15 -6.22 -4.87
CA LEU A 10 2.93 -5.48 -3.89
C LEU A 10 4.39 -5.34 -4.31
N ASN A 11 4.98 -6.36 -4.92
CA ASN A 11 6.34 -6.29 -5.43
C ASN A 11 6.45 -5.31 -6.60
N ASN A 12 5.43 -5.25 -7.46
CA ASN A 12 5.40 -4.28 -8.56
C ASN A 12 5.30 -2.85 -8.02
N LEU A 13 4.46 -2.64 -7.01
CA LEU A 13 4.35 -1.34 -6.36
C LEU A 13 5.65 -0.93 -5.70
N LYS A 14 6.29 -1.86 -4.99
CA LYS A 14 7.59 -1.63 -4.35
C LYS A 14 8.64 -1.22 -5.37
N SER A 15 8.71 -1.93 -6.50
CA SER A 15 9.64 -1.62 -7.58
C SER A 15 9.42 -0.22 -8.14
N LEU A 16 8.16 0.17 -8.33
CA LEU A 16 7.82 1.51 -8.79
C LEU A 16 8.31 2.57 -7.80
N LEU A 17 8.06 2.38 -6.51
CA LEU A 17 8.46 3.34 -5.48
C LEU A 17 9.97 3.49 -5.39
N GLU A 18 10.72 2.41 -5.60
CA GLU A 18 12.18 2.44 -5.58
C GLU A 18 12.76 3.25 -6.75
N GLN A 19 12.02 3.41 -7.84
CA GLN A 19 12.44 4.15 -9.01
C GLN A 19 12.03 5.63 -8.98
N LEU A 20 11.08 6.01 -8.14
CA LEU A 20 10.59 7.38 -8.06
C LEU A 20 11.53 8.26 -7.24
N ARG A 21 11.66 9.51 -7.65
CA ARG A 21 12.29 10.53 -6.81
C ARG A 21 11.29 10.94 -5.72
N PRO A 22 11.78 11.34 -4.52
CA PRO A 22 10.88 11.74 -3.43
C PRO A 22 9.88 12.83 -3.82
N ASN A 23 10.27 13.80 -4.64
CA ASN A 23 9.36 14.87 -5.06
C ASN A 23 8.23 14.37 -5.96
N ASP A 24 8.50 13.32 -6.77
CA ASP A 24 7.48 12.74 -7.64
C ASP A 24 6.39 12.04 -6.84
N TYR A 25 6.72 11.55 -5.67
CA TYR A 25 5.78 10.84 -4.80
C TYR A 25 4.66 11.75 -4.29
N VAL A 26 4.96 13.01 -4.06
CA VAL A 26 4.01 13.98 -3.48
C VAL A 26 3.50 15.00 -4.51
N LEU A 27 3.85 14.83 -5.79
CA LEU A 27 3.43 15.75 -6.85
C LEU A 27 2.00 15.45 -7.28
N PRO A 28 1.08 16.43 -7.25
CA PRO A 28 -0.27 16.24 -7.82
C PRO A 28 -0.21 15.95 -9.31
N ILE A 29 -1.00 15.00 -9.78
CA ILE A 29 -1.01 14.56 -11.18
C ILE A 29 -2.38 14.79 -11.78
N ASP A 30 -2.46 15.55 -12.87
CA ASP A 30 -3.73 15.91 -13.52
C ASP A 30 -4.53 14.69 -13.94
N SER A 31 -3.87 13.69 -14.53
CA SER A 31 -4.54 12.47 -14.98
C SER A 31 -5.10 11.62 -13.84
N LEU A 32 -4.71 11.93 -12.58
CA LEU A 32 -5.22 11.29 -11.38
C LEU A 32 -6.12 12.24 -10.58
N SER A 33 -6.73 13.23 -11.23
CA SER A 33 -7.60 14.23 -10.59
C SER A 33 -6.90 14.97 -9.45
N GLN A 34 -5.64 15.37 -9.68
CA GLN A 34 -4.77 16.06 -8.72
C GLN A 34 -4.32 15.20 -7.55
N ALA A 35 -4.62 13.89 -7.54
CA ALA A 35 -4.08 13.00 -6.52
C ALA A 35 -2.59 12.73 -6.78
N THR A 36 -1.87 12.38 -5.73
CA THR A 36 -0.45 12.05 -5.81
C THR A 36 -0.25 10.54 -5.88
N VAL A 37 0.92 10.10 -6.33
CA VAL A 37 1.30 8.69 -6.25
C VAL A 37 1.23 8.23 -4.79
N GLY A 38 1.67 9.08 -3.84
CA GLY A 38 1.63 8.76 -2.42
C GLY A 38 0.22 8.48 -1.91
N GLU A 39 -0.75 9.29 -2.32
CA GLU A 39 -2.15 9.07 -1.91
C GLU A 39 -2.70 7.75 -2.44
N HIS A 40 -2.44 7.42 -3.71
CA HIS A 40 -2.85 6.14 -4.28
C HIS A 40 -2.13 4.96 -3.62
N THR A 41 -0.84 5.12 -3.33
CA THR A 41 -0.06 4.09 -2.64
C THR A 41 -0.62 3.83 -1.25
N ARG A 42 -0.92 4.89 -0.49
CA ARG A 42 -1.54 4.75 0.83
C ARG A 42 -2.87 4.00 0.74
N HIS A 43 -3.70 4.34 -0.24
CA HIS A 43 -5.00 3.67 -0.44
C HIS A 43 -4.83 2.17 -0.68
N ILE A 44 -3.89 1.81 -1.56
CA ILE A 44 -3.61 0.41 -1.88
C ILE A 44 -3.11 -0.34 -0.64
N ILE A 45 -2.17 0.24 0.09
CA ILE A 45 -1.60 -0.36 1.30
C ILE A 45 -2.69 -0.58 2.35
N GLU A 46 -3.53 0.42 2.59
CA GLU A 46 -4.62 0.32 3.56
C GLU A 46 -5.62 -0.76 3.17
N LEU A 47 -5.90 -0.90 1.87
CA LEU A 47 -6.78 -1.95 1.38
C LEU A 47 -6.20 -3.34 1.69
N PHE A 48 -4.92 -3.56 1.41
CA PHE A 48 -4.27 -4.84 1.70
C PHE A 48 -4.23 -5.14 3.20
N GLN A 49 -3.97 -4.12 4.03
CA GLN A 49 -4.00 -4.28 5.48
C GLN A 49 -5.39 -4.73 5.97
N CYS A 50 -6.45 -4.14 5.41
CA CYS A 50 -7.82 -4.54 5.73
C CYS A 50 -8.13 -5.97 5.30
N LEU A 51 -7.66 -6.36 4.10
CA LEU A 51 -7.88 -7.71 3.59
C LEU A 51 -7.18 -8.76 4.45
N ILE A 52 -5.97 -8.48 4.93
CA ILE A 52 -5.23 -9.39 5.80
C ILE A 52 -5.96 -9.57 7.14
N LYS A 53 -6.42 -8.47 7.72
CA LYS A 53 -7.23 -8.54 8.96
C LYS A 53 -8.52 -9.33 8.74
N ALA A 54 -9.17 -9.13 7.60
CA ALA A 54 -10.39 -9.85 7.25
C ALA A 54 -10.15 -11.34 7.11
N TYR A 55 -9.01 -11.73 6.53
CA TYR A 55 -8.66 -13.14 6.40
C TYR A 55 -8.52 -13.81 7.76
N ASP A 56 -7.94 -13.10 8.75
CA ASP A 56 -7.76 -13.62 10.09
C ASP A 56 -9.08 -13.63 10.90
N SER A 57 -9.95 -12.65 10.69
CA SER A 57 -11.16 -12.43 11.50
C SER A 57 -12.47 -12.73 10.79
N ASN A 58 -12.42 -12.99 9.48
CA ASN A 58 -13.61 -13.18 8.61
C ASN A 58 -14.52 -11.94 8.53
N VAL A 59 -13.98 -10.77 8.85
CA VAL A 59 -14.73 -9.51 8.78
C VAL A 59 -13.95 -8.49 7.97
N VAL A 60 -14.57 -7.96 6.91
CA VAL A 60 -14.00 -6.86 6.12
C VAL A 60 -14.70 -5.57 6.52
N ASP A 61 -13.96 -4.63 7.09
CA ASP A 61 -14.51 -3.32 7.44
C ASP A 61 -13.50 -2.25 7.05
N TYR A 62 -13.60 -1.77 5.81
CA TYR A 62 -12.70 -0.76 5.28
C TYR A 62 -12.86 0.58 5.99
N ASP A 63 -14.03 0.86 6.55
CA ASP A 63 -14.26 2.11 7.28
C ASP A 63 -13.45 2.18 8.58
N LYS A 64 -13.05 1.03 9.12
CA LYS A 64 -12.21 0.96 10.31
C LYS A 64 -10.71 0.95 10.00
N ARG A 65 -10.31 1.20 8.75
CA ARG A 65 -8.90 1.22 8.39
C ARG A 65 -8.16 2.32 9.15
N VAL A 66 -6.91 2.02 9.50
CA VAL A 66 -6.02 3.02 10.07
C VAL A 66 -5.44 3.86 8.92
N ARG A 67 -5.67 5.17 8.95
CA ARG A 67 -5.12 6.08 7.96
C ARG A 67 -3.77 6.59 8.44
N ASP A 68 -2.74 6.31 7.67
CA ASP A 68 -1.37 6.73 7.98
C ASP A 68 -0.91 7.75 6.95
N LEU A 69 -0.97 9.03 7.32
CA LEU A 69 -0.58 10.12 6.44
C LEU A 69 0.93 10.11 6.12
N MET A 70 1.75 9.48 6.95
CA MET A 70 3.18 9.35 6.66
C MET A 70 3.41 8.50 5.43
N ILE A 71 2.56 7.51 5.18
CA ILE A 71 2.68 6.66 3.98
C ILE A 71 2.48 7.49 2.71
N GLN A 72 1.55 8.45 2.72
CA GLN A 72 1.27 9.23 1.51
C GLN A 72 2.31 10.30 1.22
N THR A 73 3.14 10.67 2.18
CA THR A 73 4.13 11.74 2.02
C THR A 73 5.56 11.25 2.03
N ASN A 74 5.82 10.05 2.54
CA ASN A 74 7.17 9.52 2.68
C ASN A 74 7.27 8.12 2.04
N PRO A 75 7.93 7.99 0.87
CA PRO A 75 8.03 6.71 0.19
C PRO A 75 8.76 5.63 1.01
N LEU A 76 9.64 5.99 1.94
CA LEU A 76 10.30 5.02 2.80
C LEU A 76 9.30 4.37 3.77
N GLU A 77 8.35 5.16 4.28
CA GLU A 77 7.28 4.62 5.13
C GLU A 77 6.37 3.68 4.33
N ALA A 78 6.10 4.03 3.07
CA ALA A 78 5.34 3.16 2.18
C ALA A 78 6.06 1.84 1.94
N LEU A 79 7.36 1.88 1.69
CA LEU A 79 8.17 0.67 1.51
C LEU A 79 8.19 -0.20 2.75
N HIS A 80 8.30 0.41 3.95
CA HIS A 80 8.22 -0.33 5.21
C HIS A 80 6.86 -1.03 5.36
N ALA A 81 5.78 -0.33 5.04
CA ALA A 81 4.43 -0.90 5.13
C ALA A 81 4.25 -2.07 4.14
N ILE A 82 4.74 -1.93 2.92
CA ILE A 82 4.68 -2.99 1.91
C ILE A 82 5.48 -4.22 2.38
N ASN A 83 6.70 -4.01 2.88
CA ASN A 83 7.52 -5.12 3.39
C ASN A 83 6.87 -5.81 4.58
N ASP A 84 6.20 -5.06 5.45
CA ASP A 84 5.45 -5.64 6.58
C ASP A 84 4.30 -6.53 6.08
N ILE A 85 3.54 -6.06 5.09
CA ILE A 85 2.46 -6.84 4.49
C ILE A 85 3.02 -8.11 3.84
N LEU A 86 4.08 -7.99 3.05
CA LEU A 86 4.70 -9.14 2.40
C LEU A 86 5.16 -10.18 3.42
N SER A 87 5.74 -9.72 4.53
CA SER A 87 6.15 -10.61 5.61
C SER A 87 4.98 -11.40 6.19
N LYS A 88 3.83 -10.75 6.35
CA LYS A 88 2.64 -11.38 6.92
C LYS A 88 2.01 -12.42 5.99
N ILE A 89 1.98 -12.16 4.69
CA ILE A 89 1.36 -13.08 3.73
C ILE A 89 2.28 -14.23 3.32
N GLU A 90 3.59 -14.10 3.54
CA GLU A 90 4.56 -15.17 3.27
C GLU A 90 4.67 -16.18 4.42
N LYS A 91 4.17 -15.84 5.58
CA LYS A 91 4.17 -16.76 6.73
C LYS A 91 3.11 -17.83 6.54
N PRO A 92 3.45 -19.09 6.81
CA PRO A 92 2.47 -20.18 6.74
C PRO A 92 1.41 -20.05 7.83
#